data_561c81f0867b86758e6aa97802279524
#
_entry.id   561c81f0867b86758e6aa97802279524
#
_cell.length_a   1.000
_cell.length_b   1.000
_cell.length_c   1.000
_cell.angle_alpha   90.00
_cell.angle_beta   90.00
_cell.angle_gamma   90.00
#
_symmetry.space_group_name_H-M   'P 1'
#
loop_
_entity.id
_entity.type
_entity.pdbx_description
1 polymer ?
#
loop_
_entity_poly.entity_id
_entity_poly.type
_entity_poly.pdbx_seq_one_letter_code
_entity_poly.pdbx_strand_id
1 'polypeptide(L)'
;MANERTEPLQLNLGSLRSAMSLTLHTHHASRIWHGRAPTEGRPGIIGLNGFIGAMNKMKRGAEQDDPYSDWWMLRIEDKIEGARSQLQALREQVDQALADVPAALSLGDNLNVQPIKLPLFVNAQLGFMAVYLLADYDTLARRLILAHHTALIDRSTLER
;
A
#
# COMPACT_ATOMS: atom_id res chain seq x y z
N MET A 1 47.75 -32.09 30.82
CA MET A 1 46.59 -31.25 31.18
C MET A 1 46.24 -30.40 29.99
N ALA A 2 45.27 -30.85 29.21
CA ALA A 2 44.79 -30.10 28.06
C ALA A 2 43.91 -28.94 28.52
N ASN A 3 44.33 -27.74 28.20
CA ASN A 3 43.56 -26.52 28.47
C ASN A 3 42.53 -26.36 27.35
N GLU A 4 41.35 -26.91 27.53
CA GLU A 4 40.21 -26.66 26.67
C GLU A 4 39.81 -25.17 26.83
N ARG A 5 40.31 -24.33 25.92
CA ARG A 5 39.78 -23.01 25.74
C ARG A 5 38.39 -23.15 25.09
N THR A 6 37.39 -23.09 25.92
CA THR A 6 36.00 -22.92 25.50
C THR A 6 35.94 -21.55 24.79
N GLU A 7 36.03 -21.52 23.48
CA GLU A 7 35.75 -20.31 22.71
C GLU A 7 34.28 -19.94 22.98
N PRO A 8 33.99 -18.69 23.33
CA PRO A 8 32.60 -18.27 23.48
C PRO A 8 31.92 -18.40 22.12
N LEU A 9 30.86 -19.20 22.06
CA LEU A 9 29.96 -19.27 20.92
C LEU A 9 29.50 -17.84 20.62
N GLN A 10 30.12 -17.17 19.68
CA GLN A 10 29.62 -15.94 19.12
C GLN A 10 28.39 -16.28 18.27
N LEU A 11 27.23 -16.28 18.89
CA LEU A 11 25.93 -16.30 18.20
C LEU A 11 25.77 -14.97 17.47
N ASN A 12 26.44 -14.82 16.33
CA ASN A 12 26.30 -13.67 15.45
C ASN A 12 25.03 -13.85 14.61
N LEU A 13 23.88 -13.76 15.32
CA LEU A 13 22.58 -13.73 14.64
C LEU A 13 22.45 -12.39 13.92
N GLY A 14 22.36 -12.42 12.60
CA GLY A 14 22.00 -11.26 11.80
C GLY A 14 20.55 -10.85 12.07
N SER A 15 20.19 -9.63 11.66
CA SER A 15 18.82 -9.15 11.77
C SER A 15 17.87 -10.01 10.92
N LEU A 16 16.70 -10.33 11.49
CA LEU A 16 15.62 -10.98 10.74
C LEU A 16 15.15 -10.05 9.61
N ARG A 17 15.20 -10.54 8.39
CA ARG A 17 14.73 -9.82 7.21
C ARG A 17 13.84 -10.75 6.39
N SER A 18 12.65 -10.25 6.06
CA SER A 18 11.74 -10.91 5.13
C SER A 18 11.77 -10.19 3.79
N ALA A 19 11.92 -10.92 2.71
CA ALA A 19 11.70 -10.38 1.37
C ALA A 19 10.20 -10.12 1.19
N MET A 20 9.84 -8.86 0.94
CA MET A 20 8.45 -8.44 0.75
C MET A 20 8.28 -7.87 -0.65
N SER A 21 7.14 -8.16 -1.24
CA SER A 21 6.75 -7.62 -2.53
C SER A 21 5.27 -7.24 -2.53
N LEU A 22 4.93 -6.19 -3.27
CA LEU A 22 3.56 -5.77 -3.53
C LEU A 22 3.20 -6.11 -4.98
N THR A 23 2.08 -6.80 -5.17
CA THR A 23 1.56 -7.10 -6.50
C THR A 23 0.37 -6.18 -6.79
N LEU A 24 0.44 -5.43 -7.89
CA LEU A 24 -0.62 -4.52 -8.33
C LEU A 24 -1.17 -4.98 -9.68
N HIS A 25 -2.48 -4.92 -9.81
CA HIS A 25 -3.21 -5.37 -10.99
C HIS A 25 -3.80 -4.24 -11.81
N THR A 26 -3.92 -3.03 -11.25
CA THR A 26 -4.52 -1.89 -11.92
C THR A 26 -3.49 -0.83 -12.30
N HIS A 27 -3.72 -0.19 -13.43
CA HIS A 27 -2.90 0.91 -13.90
C HIS A 27 -2.97 2.11 -12.95
N HIS A 28 -4.14 2.34 -12.34
CA HIS A 28 -4.35 3.42 -11.38
C HIS A 28 -3.48 3.24 -10.13
N ALA A 29 -3.44 2.04 -9.56
CA ALA A 29 -2.58 1.75 -8.39
C ALA A 29 -1.09 1.87 -8.74
N SER A 30 -0.68 1.42 -9.92
CA SER A 30 0.70 1.58 -10.40
C SER A 30 1.10 3.07 -10.51
N ARG A 31 0.20 3.93 -10.97
CA ARG A 31 0.45 5.38 -11.03
C ARG A 31 0.60 6.01 -9.65
N ILE A 32 -0.14 5.55 -8.65
CA ILE A 32 0.01 6.00 -7.26
C ILE A 32 1.38 5.58 -6.71
N TRP A 33 1.84 4.38 -7.04
CA TRP A 33 3.17 3.92 -6.64
C TRP A 33 4.30 4.79 -7.18
N HIS A 34 4.25 5.11 -8.46
CA HIS A 34 5.31 5.88 -9.14
C HIS A 34 5.21 7.39 -8.91
N GLY A 35 4.01 7.91 -8.63
CA GLY A 35 3.77 9.34 -8.55
C GLY A 35 3.76 10.02 -9.92
N ARG A 36 3.97 11.33 -9.92
CA ARG A 36 3.96 12.16 -11.11
C ARG A 36 5.12 13.14 -11.10
N ALA A 37 5.89 13.17 -12.18
CA ALA A 37 6.91 14.18 -12.39
C ALA A 37 6.29 15.59 -12.48
N PRO A 38 7.01 16.65 -12.05
CA PRO A 38 6.54 18.02 -12.24
C PRO A 38 6.49 18.36 -13.73
N THR A 39 5.45 19.08 -14.12
CA THR A 39 5.26 19.62 -15.47
C THR A 39 4.99 21.12 -15.37
N GLU A 40 5.07 21.83 -16.50
CA GLU A 40 4.78 23.25 -16.53
C GLU A 40 3.38 23.53 -15.98
N GLY A 41 3.29 24.33 -14.91
CA GLY A 41 2.05 24.69 -14.22
C GLY A 41 1.48 23.62 -13.27
N ARG A 42 2.14 22.47 -13.09
CA ARG A 42 1.70 21.45 -12.14
C ARG A 42 2.87 20.90 -11.31
N PRO A 43 2.79 20.97 -9.96
CA PRO A 43 3.83 20.41 -9.12
C PRO A 43 3.89 18.88 -9.26
N GLY A 44 5.07 18.33 -9.04
CA GLY A 44 5.26 16.88 -8.94
C GLY A 44 4.56 16.31 -7.70
N ILE A 45 4.19 15.05 -7.79
CA ILE A 45 3.65 14.28 -6.66
C ILE A 45 4.56 13.08 -6.47
N ILE A 46 5.15 12.97 -5.27
CA ILE A 46 5.92 11.77 -4.94
C ILE A 46 4.97 10.56 -4.93
N GLY A 47 5.43 9.46 -5.51
CA GLY A 47 4.68 8.21 -5.42
C GLY A 47 4.81 7.59 -4.03
N LEU A 48 4.07 6.51 -3.82
CA LEU A 48 4.14 5.76 -2.57
C LEU A 48 5.57 5.28 -2.27
N ASN A 49 6.35 4.93 -3.29
CA ASN A 49 7.75 4.56 -3.13
C ASN A 49 8.57 5.68 -2.46
N GLY A 50 8.43 6.92 -2.94
CA GLY A 50 9.09 8.09 -2.33
C GLY A 50 8.55 8.40 -0.92
N PHE A 51 7.26 8.23 -0.70
CA PHE A 51 6.63 8.36 0.62
C PHE A 51 7.22 7.36 1.62
N ILE A 52 7.38 6.09 1.25
CA ILE A 52 8.03 5.06 2.10
C ILE A 52 9.43 5.51 2.51
N GLY A 53 10.23 6.02 1.57
CA GLY A 53 11.55 6.56 1.85
C GLY A 53 11.52 7.72 2.86
N ALA A 54 10.54 8.62 2.74
CA ALA A 54 10.34 9.72 3.68
C ALA A 54 9.95 9.21 5.08
N MET A 55 9.06 8.22 5.17
CA MET A 55 8.64 7.63 6.45
C MET A 55 9.80 6.91 7.14
N ASN A 56 10.64 6.21 6.40
CA ASN A 56 11.84 5.57 6.94
C ASN A 56 12.83 6.60 7.52
N LYS A 57 12.93 7.79 6.90
CA LYS A 57 13.75 8.91 7.44
C LYS A 57 13.11 9.51 8.69
N MET A 58 11.80 9.76 8.68
CA MET A 58 11.08 10.31 9.83
C MET A 58 11.17 9.40 11.05
N LYS A 59 11.04 8.08 10.86
CA LYS A 59 11.25 7.12 11.94
C LYS A 59 12.60 7.28 12.60
N ARG A 60 13.67 7.42 11.81
CA ARG A 60 15.02 7.65 12.34
C ARG A 60 15.14 8.99 13.09
N GLY A 61 14.45 10.02 12.61
CA GLY A 61 14.38 11.30 13.32
C GLY A 61 13.69 11.18 14.67
N ALA A 62 12.54 10.51 14.72
CA ALA A 62 11.80 10.25 15.95
C ALA A 62 12.62 9.44 16.97
N GLU A 63 13.38 8.45 16.50
CA GLU A 63 14.31 7.67 17.35
C GLU A 63 15.47 8.52 17.94
N GLN A 64 15.70 9.71 17.39
CA GLN A 64 16.67 10.70 17.85
C GLN A 64 16.02 11.88 18.61
N ASP A 65 14.80 11.68 19.09
CA ASP A 65 14.02 12.69 19.84
C ASP A 65 13.78 14.01 19.05
N ASP A 66 13.62 13.91 17.73
CA ASP A 66 13.23 15.04 16.88
C ASP A 66 11.73 15.33 16.99
N PRO A 67 11.29 16.43 17.63
CA PRO A 67 9.89 16.74 17.85
C PRO A 67 9.12 17.03 16.55
N TYR A 68 9.79 17.46 15.49
CA TYR A 68 9.17 17.69 14.18
C TYR A 68 8.80 16.38 13.51
N SER A 69 9.65 15.36 13.63
CA SER A 69 9.36 14.02 13.11
C SER A 69 8.14 13.43 13.79
N ASP A 70 8.04 13.51 15.12
CA ASP A 70 6.89 13.02 15.88
C ASP A 70 5.59 13.74 15.49
N TRP A 71 5.64 15.06 15.38
CA TRP A 71 4.49 15.86 15.02
C TRP A 71 3.95 15.52 13.61
N TRP A 72 4.86 15.37 12.64
CA TRP A 72 4.48 14.99 11.28
C TRP A 72 3.95 13.57 11.20
N MET A 73 4.55 12.62 11.92
CA MET A 73 4.11 11.24 11.95
C MET A 73 2.65 11.12 12.42
N LEU A 74 2.29 11.82 13.50
CA LEU A 74 0.92 11.86 13.99
C LEU A 74 -0.08 12.40 12.95
N ARG A 75 0.28 13.46 12.26
CA ARG A 75 -0.57 14.05 11.22
C ARG A 75 -0.73 13.16 9.99
N ILE A 76 0.32 12.46 9.62
CA ILE A 76 0.30 11.51 8.51
C ILE A 76 -0.54 10.30 8.87
N GLU A 77 -0.40 9.77 10.08
CA GLU A 77 -1.21 8.67 10.58
C GLU A 77 -2.71 9.01 10.52
N ASP A 78 -3.11 10.17 11.02
CA ASP A 78 -4.48 10.65 10.96
C ASP A 78 -5.02 10.73 9.52
N LYS A 79 -4.20 11.20 8.57
CA LYS A 79 -4.56 11.24 7.14
C LYS A 79 -4.71 9.85 6.52
N ILE A 80 -3.83 8.92 6.87
CA ILE A 80 -3.92 7.53 6.39
C ILE A 80 -5.17 6.85 6.94
N GLU A 81 -5.49 7.03 8.21
CA GLU A 81 -6.71 6.48 8.83
C GLU A 81 -7.98 7.08 8.20
N GLY A 82 -7.99 8.38 7.92
CA GLY A 82 -9.07 9.04 7.19
C GLY A 82 -9.28 8.46 5.79
N ALA A 83 -8.22 8.27 5.04
CA ALA A 83 -8.26 7.64 3.71
C ALA A 83 -8.74 6.18 3.78
N ARG A 84 -8.29 5.43 4.78
CA ARG A 84 -8.71 4.05 5.01
C ARG A 84 -10.21 3.95 5.27
N SER A 85 -10.76 4.85 6.09
CA SER A 85 -12.19 4.92 6.37
C SER A 85 -13.01 5.22 5.11
N GLN A 86 -12.53 6.12 4.24
CA GLN A 86 -13.18 6.42 2.96
C GLN A 86 -13.15 5.22 2.01
N LEU A 87 -12.02 4.52 1.89
CA LEU A 87 -11.93 3.29 1.08
C LEU A 87 -12.87 2.20 1.59
N GLN A 88 -12.98 2.04 2.90
CA GLN A 88 -13.89 1.07 3.51
C GLN A 88 -15.35 1.38 3.14
N ALA A 89 -15.78 2.63 3.22
CA ALA A 89 -17.12 3.05 2.84
C ALA A 89 -17.41 2.80 1.34
N LEU A 90 -16.44 3.10 0.46
CA LEU A 90 -16.56 2.81 -0.97
C LEU A 90 -16.63 1.30 -1.25
N ARG A 91 -15.83 0.52 -0.53
CA ARG A 91 -15.85 -0.95 -0.65
C ARG A 91 -17.22 -1.53 -0.32
N GLU A 92 -17.86 -1.04 0.74
CA GLU A 92 -19.20 -1.47 1.11
C GLU A 92 -20.23 -1.15 0.02
N GLN A 93 -20.14 0.02 -0.62
CA GLN A 93 -21.00 0.39 -1.74
C GLN A 93 -20.78 -0.52 -2.96
N VAL A 94 -19.55 -0.82 -3.29
CA VAL A 94 -19.23 -1.73 -4.41
C VAL A 94 -19.69 -3.16 -4.10
N ASP A 95 -19.53 -3.63 -2.88
CA ASP A 95 -19.99 -4.94 -2.43
C ASP A 95 -21.52 -5.07 -2.53
N GLN A 96 -22.26 -4.01 -2.19
CA GLN A 96 -23.72 -3.94 -2.36
C GLN A 96 -24.10 -4.01 -3.85
N ALA A 97 -23.41 -3.29 -4.73
CA ALA A 97 -23.66 -3.34 -6.17
C ALA A 97 -23.37 -4.73 -6.75
N LEU A 98 -22.29 -5.39 -6.32
CA LEU A 98 -21.95 -6.75 -6.75
C LEU A 98 -22.89 -7.81 -6.18
N ALA A 99 -23.62 -7.52 -5.11
CA ALA A 99 -24.64 -8.43 -4.56
C ALA A 99 -25.86 -8.62 -5.48
N ASP A 100 -26.08 -7.70 -6.43
CA ASP A 100 -27.18 -7.76 -7.40
C ASP A 100 -26.92 -8.75 -8.56
N VAL A 101 -25.78 -9.43 -8.55
CA VAL A 101 -25.45 -10.47 -9.55
C VAL A 101 -26.40 -11.65 -9.40
N PRO A 102 -27.05 -12.14 -10.50
CA PRO A 102 -27.89 -13.32 -10.44
C PRO A 102 -27.12 -14.54 -9.90
N ALA A 103 -27.76 -15.35 -9.07
CA ALA A 103 -27.13 -16.52 -8.42
C ALA A 103 -26.57 -17.56 -9.42
N ALA A 104 -27.11 -17.57 -10.65
CA ALA A 104 -26.61 -18.44 -11.72
C ALA A 104 -25.28 -17.97 -12.34
N LEU A 105 -24.87 -16.72 -12.08
CA LEU A 105 -23.63 -16.13 -12.58
C LEU A 105 -22.58 -16.16 -11.49
N SER A 106 -21.46 -16.82 -11.74
CA SER A 106 -20.29 -16.82 -10.86
C SER A 106 -19.26 -15.83 -11.39
N LEU A 107 -18.88 -14.86 -10.56
CA LEU A 107 -17.82 -13.91 -10.87
C LEU A 107 -16.56 -14.31 -10.11
N GLY A 108 -15.47 -14.58 -10.86
CA GLY A 108 -14.14 -14.73 -10.31
C GLY A 108 -13.47 -13.39 -10.02
N ASP A 109 -12.29 -13.45 -9.41
CA ASP A 109 -11.46 -12.25 -9.19
C ASP A 109 -11.01 -11.66 -10.53
N ASN A 110 -11.11 -10.33 -10.64
CA ASN A 110 -10.65 -9.58 -11.81
C ASN A 110 -9.15 -9.31 -11.69
N LEU A 111 -8.32 -10.24 -12.11
CA LEU A 111 -6.86 -10.19 -12.01
C LEU A 111 -6.23 -9.81 -13.35
N ASN A 112 -5.14 -9.05 -13.30
CA ASN A 112 -4.35 -8.80 -14.49
C ASN A 112 -3.53 -10.04 -14.86
N VAL A 113 -3.45 -10.36 -16.15
CA VAL A 113 -2.65 -11.49 -16.65
C VAL A 113 -1.14 -11.25 -16.50
N GLN A 114 -0.72 -9.99 -16.41
CA GLN A 114 0.66 -9.57 -16.18
C GLN A 114 0.70 -8.51 -15.07
N PRO A 115 0.53 -8.89 -13.81
CA PRO A 115 0.58 -7.95 -12.71
C PRO A 115 1.99 -7.40 -12.52
N ILE A 116 2.09 -6.19 -11.96
CA ILE A 116 3.35 -5.59 -11.57
C ILE A 116 3.71 -6.08 -10.18
N LYS A 117 4.92 -6.64 -10.02
CA LYS A 117 5.50 -6.97 -8.72
C LYS A 117 6.56 -5.94 -8.35
N LEU A 118 6.39 -5.36 -7.20
CA LEU A 118 7.25 -4.30 -6.68
C LEU A 118 7.94 -4.76 -5.40
N PRO A 119 9.28 -4.69 -5.32
CA PRO A 119 9.98 -5.00 -4.08
C PRO A 119 9.70 -3.91 -3.04
N LEU A 120 9.51 -4.31 -1.77
CA LEU A 120 9.24 -3.41 -0.67
C LEU A 120 10.44 -3.33 0.28
N PHE A 121 10.86 -2.10 0.58
CA PHE A 121 11.91 -1.78 1.55
C PHE A 121 11.34 -0.84 2.61
N VAL A 122 10.48 -1.36 3.46
CA VAL A 122 9.72 -0.59 4.45
C VAL A 122 10.22 -0.90 5.84
N ASN A 123 10.65 0.13 6.58
CA ASN A 123 11.10 0.01 7.96
C ASN A 123 10.18 0.74 8.95
N ALA A 124 9.34 1.66 8.46
CA ALA A 124 8.44 2.46 9.26
C ALA A 124 7.02 1.90 9.22
N GLN A 125 6.33 1.89 10.36
CA GLN A 125 4.94 1.45 10.45
C GLN A 125 4.01 2.23 9.54
N LEU A 126 4.17 3.56 9.45
CA LEU A 126 3.38 4.40 8.54
C LEU A 126 3.59 4.04 7.07
N GLY A 127 4.79 3.60 6.70
CA GLY A 127 5.06 3.07 5.37
C GLY A 127 4.24 1.81 5.08
N PHE A 128 4.15 0.88 6.01
CA PHE A 128 3.30 -0.31 5.88
C PHE A 128 1.82 0.03 5.81
N MET A 129 1.34 0.95 6.63
CA MET A 129 -0.05 1.40 6.59
C MET A 129 -0.41 1.97 5.20
N ALA A 130 0.48 2.73 4.60
CA ALA A 130 0.29 3.25 3.24
C ALA A 130 0.34 2.15 2.17
N VAL A 131 1.18 1.12 2.33
CA VAL A 131 1.21 -0.05 1.44
C VAL A 131 -0.12 -0.81 1.52
N TYR A 132 -0.65 -1.05 2.70
CA TYR A 132 -1.95 -1.69 2.88
C TYR A 132 -3.08 -0.87 2.24
N LEU A 133 -3.02 0.46 2.40
CA LEU A 133 -3.98 1.37 1.78
C LEU A 133 -3.96 1.26 0.25
N LEU A 134 -2.77 1.18 -0.36
CA LEU A 134 -2.63 0.99 -1.81
C LEU A 134 -3.12 -0.38 -2.27
N ALA A 135 -2.84 -1.44 -1.51
CA ALA A 135 -3.34 -2.78 -1.80
C ALA A 135 -4.87 -2.84 -1.75
N ASP A 136 -5.48 -2.21 -0.76
CA ASP A 136 -6.94 -2.09 -0.64
C ASP A 136 -7.53 -1.28 -1.79
N TYR A 137 -6.87 -0.20 -2.19
CA TYR A 137 -7.25 0.61 -3.35
C TYR A 137 -7.20 -0.20 -4.65
N ASP A 138 -6.14 -0.96 -4.89
CA ASP A 138 -6.02 -1.82 -6.08
C ASP A 138 -7.14 -2.87 -6.12
N THR A 139 -7.45 -3.47 -4.99
CA THR A 139 -8.55 -4.44 -4.86
C THR A 139 -9.89 -3.77 -5.15
N LEU A 140 -10.15 -2.59 -4.59
CA LEU A 140 -11.38 -1.84 -4.84
C LEU A 140 -11.50 -1.45 -6.31
N ALA A 141 -10.44 -0.94 -6.93
CA ALA A 141 -10.42 -0.57 -8.34
C ALA A 141 -10.73 -1.77 -9.26
N ARG A 142 -10.18 -2.95 -8.97
CA ARG A 142 -10.49 -4.18 -9.70
C ARG A 142 -11.97 -4.56 -9.60
N ARG A 143 -12.54 -4.48 -8.40
CA ARG A 143 -13.96 -4.79 -8.17
C ARG A 143 -14.88 -3.78 -8.84
N LEU A 144 -14.51 -2.51 -8.84
CA LEU A 144 -15.25 -1.46 -9.52
C LEU A 144 -15.26 -1.65 -11.05
N ILE A 145 -14.13 -1.99 -11.62
CA ILE A 145 -14.00 -2.31 -13.04
C ILE A 145 -14.84 -3.55 -13.37
N LEU A 146 -14.83 -4.57 -12.53
CA LEU A 146 -15.67 -5.75 -12.69
C LEU A 146 -17.16 -5.40 -12.67
N ALA A 147 -17.60 -4.59 -11.73
CA ALA A 147 -18.98 -4.14 -11.64
C ALA A 147 -19.43 -3.35 -12.88
N HIS A 148 -18.54 -2.55 -13.46
CA HIS A 148 -18.79 -1.84 -14.71
C HIS A 148 -18.86 -2.82 -15.91
N HIS A 149 -17.94 -3.76 -16.02
CA HIS A 149 -17.94 -4.76 -17.10
C HIS A 149 -19.16 -5.69 -17.07
N THR A 150 -19.72 -5.91 -15.90
CA THR A 150 -20.93 -6.72 -15.71
C THR A 150 -22.23 -5.90 -15.76
N ALA A 151 -22.15 -4.64 -16.15
CA ALA A 151 -23.28 -3.70 -16.27
C ALA A 151 -24.04 -3.43 -14.96
N LEU A 152 -23.41 -3.63 -13.82
CA LEU A 152 -23.99 -3.30 -12.50
C LEU A 152 -23.87 -1.83 -12.16
N ILE A 153 -22.86 -1.15 -12.72
CA ILE A 153 -22.65 0.30 -12.59
C ILE A 153 -22.42 0.92 -13.96
N ASP A 154 -22.79 2.16 -14.11
CA ASP A 154 -22.55 2.93 -15.32
C ASP A 154 -21.14 3.59 -15.32
N ARG A 155 -20.76 4.12 -16.48
CA ARG A 155 -19.46 4.77 -16.64
C ARG A 155 -19.30 6.00 -15.75
N SER A 156 -20.37 6.76 -15.55
CA SER A 156 -20.33 7.96 -14.73
C SER A 156 -20.04 7.65 -13.24
N THR A 157 -20.54 6.53 -12.76
CA THR A 157 -20.27 6.01 -11.42
C THR A 157 -18.84 5.51 -11.29
N LEU A 158 -18.30 4.86 -12.33
CA LEU A 158 -16.92 4.38 -12.35
C LEU A 158 -15.89 5.52 -12.32
N GLU A 159 -16.17 6.64 -13.00
CA GLU A 159 -15.26 7.78 -13.13
C GLU A 159 -15.32 8.76 -11.94
N ARG A 160 -16.27 8.59 -11.01
CA ARG A 160 -16.48 9.43 -9.83
C ARG A 160 -15.59 9.01 -8.66
#